data_9b32c773f2c2969de2ac4024d3ed08be
#
_entry.id   9b32c773f2c2969de2ac4024d3ed08be
#
_cell.length_a   1.000
_cell.length_b   1.000
_cell.length_c   1.000
_cell.angle_alpha   90.00
_cell.angle_beta   90.00
_cell.angle_gamma   90.00
#
_symmetry.space_group_name_H-M   'P 1'
#
loop_
_entity.id
_entity.type
_entity.pdbx_description
1 polymer ?
#
loop_
_entity_poly.entity_id
_entity_poly.type
_entity_poly.pdbx_seq_one_letter_code
_entity_poly.pdbx_strand_id
1 'polypeptide(L)'
;MQPVYFLPKENFPAFLEALKGLGRVYAPVKVSKQSYSFKAVEKASEIAFEALRTILPPKKFFYPPSETLISYDDGRILEYQEEPEFKVIFGVHPCDLAGLGIMDTIFEDGPADSHYVRR
;
A
#
# COMPACT_ATOMS: atom_id res chain seq x y z
N MET A 1 -19.48 10.95 19.72
CA MET A 1 -18.32 11.76 19.25
C MET A 1 -17.09 10.84 19.23
N GLN A 2 -16.42 10.77 18.11
CA GLN A 2 -15.17 9.99 18.03
C GLN A 2 -14.05 10.77 18.75
N PRO A 3 -13.20 10.12 19.55
CA PRO A 3 -12.10 10.79 20.20
C PRO A 3 -11.08 11.30 19.18
N VAL A 4 -10.54 12.48 19.42
CA VAL A 4 -9.46 13.07 18.66
C VAL A 4 -8.16 12.90 19.42
N TYR A 5 -7.15 12.37 18.78
CA TYR A 5 -5.84 12.15 19.38
C TYR A 5 -4.79 13.06 18.76
N PHE A 6 -3.84 13.49 19.58
CA PHE A 6 -2.69 14.28 19.17
C PHE A 6 -1.43 13.44 19.21
N LEU A 7 -0.66 13.46 18.13
CA LEU A 7 0.67 12.85 18.08
C LEU A 7 1.71 13.97 17.94
N PRO A 8 2.49 14.28 18.98
CA PRO A 8 3.61 15.21 18.87
C PRO A 8 4.61 14.72 17.82
N LYS A 9 5.21 15.65 17.07
CA LYS A 9 6.17 15.30 16.01
C LYS A 9 7.37 14.50 16.50
N GLU A 10 7.85 14.83 17.68
CA GLU A 10 8.96 14.12 18.35
C GLU A 10 8.65 12.66 18.66
N ASN A 11 7.37 12.31 18.78
CA ASN A 11 6.92 10.93 19.04
C ASN A 11 6.65 10.13 17.76
N PHE A 12 6.78 10.73 16.59
CA PHE A 12 6.53 10.07 15.34
C PHE A 12 7.43 8.84 15.10
N PRO A 13 8.74 8.86 15.42
CA PRO A 13 9.57 7.65 15.28
C PRO A 13 9.05 6.47 16.11
N ALA A 14 8.57 6.69 17.32
CA ALA A 14 7.96 5.66 18.16
C ALA A 14 6.63 5.14 17.57
N PHE A 15 5.83 6.03 17.00
CA PHE A 15 4.62 5.66 16.28
C PHE A 15 4.91 4.78 15.06
N LEU A 16 5.94 5.12 14.28
CA LEU A 16 6.38 4.32 13.14
C LEU A 16 6.81 2.91 13.57
N GLU A 17 7.54 2.78 14.67
CA GLU A 17 7.91 1.47 15.23
C GLU A 17 6.68 0.65 15.62
N ALA A 18 5.67 1.27 16.18
CA ALA A 18 4.41 0.60 16.48
C ALA A 18 3.69 0.12 15.21
N LEU A 19 3.69 0.91 14.14
CA LEU A 19 3.13 0.51 12.84
C LEU A 19 3.91 -0.66 12.22
N LYS A 20 5.22 -0.66 12.34
CA LYS A 20 6.07 -1.77 11.87
C LYS A 20 5.76 -3.09 12.58
N GLY A 21 5.27 -3.03 13.82
CA GLY A 21 4.77 -4.20 14.53
C GLY A 21 3.50 -4.80 13.94
N LEU A 22 2.72 -4.03 13.19
CA LEU A 22 1.51 -4.50 12.49
C LEU A 22 1.83 -5.14 11.14
N GLY A 23 2.84 -4.66 10.45
CA GLY A 23 3.20 -5.12 9.11
C GLY A 23 4.25 -4.22 8.48
N ARG A 24 4.61 -4.52 7.24
CA ARG A 24 5.58 -3.72 6.51
C ARG A 24 4.98 -2.35 6.16
N VAL A 25 5.68 -1.29 6.53
CA VAL A 25 5.22 0.08 6.31
C VAL A 25 5.73 0.61 4.98
N TYR A 26 4.81 1.11 4.17
CA TYR A 26 5.08 1.81 2.92
C TYR A 26 4.66 3.26 3.06
N ALA A 27 5.49 4.16 2.59
CA ALA A 27 5.24 5.61 2.65
C ALA A 27 5.88 6.31 1.44
N PRO A 28 5.46 7.55 1.14
CA PRO A 28 6.11 8.33 0.11
C PRO A 28 7.57 8.62 0.47
N VAL A 29 8.47 8.29 -0.44
CA VAL A 29 9.91 8.52 -0.33
C VAL A 29 10.37 9.33 -1.52
N LYS A 30 11.26 10.28 -1.30
CA LYS A 30 11.84 11.07 -2.38
C LYS A 30 12.81 10.22 -3.19
N VAL A 31 12.55 10.06 -4.48
CA VAL A 31 13.38 9.26 -5.39
C VAL A 31 14.21 10.09 -6.35
N SER A 32 13.83 11.36 -6.56
CA SER A 32 14.59 12.34 -7.33
C SER A 32 14.29 13.76 -6.85
N LYS A 33 14.86 14.78 -7.51
CA LYS A 33 14.63 16.19 -7.14
C LYS A 33 13.15 16.58 -7.11
N GLN A 34 12.32 15.97 -7.95
CA GLN A 34 10.92 16.34 -8.12
C GLN A 34 9.96 15.14 -8.08
N SER A 35 10.45 13.96 -7.73
CA SER A 35 9.65 12.74 -7.79
C SER A 35 9.64 12.00 -6.47
N TYR A 36 8.47 11.46 -6.15
CA TYR A 36 8.22 10.65 -4.96
C TYR A 36 7.61 9.30 -5.37
N SER A 37 7.87 8.28 -4.59
CA SER A 37 7.28 6.96 -4.79
C SER A 37 6.98 6.31 -3.45
N PHE A 38 5.91 5.53 -3.38
CA PHE A 38 5.68 4.68 -2.21
C PHE A 38 6.70 3.55 -2.18
N LYS A 39 7.49 3.49 -1.12
CA LYS A 39 8.47 2.46 -0.86
C LYS A 39 8.40 2.00 0.58
N ALA A 40 8.88 0.79 0.85
CA ALA A 40 9.05 0.31 2.20
C ALA A 40 10.03 1.22 2.96
N VAL A 41 9.66 1.62 4.17
CA VAL A 41 10.44 2.51 5.02
C VAL A 41 10.76 1.83 6.35
N GLU A 42 11.97 2.08 6.83
CA GLU A 42 12.45 1.59 8.13
C GLU A 42 12.59 2.72 9.16
N LYS A 43 12.84 3.92 8.70
CA LYS A 43 13.09 5.10 9.55
C LYS A 43 12.16 6.25 9.17
N ALA A 44 11.76 7.02 10.17
CA ALA A 44 10.92 8.20 9.98
C ALA A 44 11.57 9.24 9.05
N SER A 45 12.91 9.34 9.05
CA SER A 45 13.65 10.26 8.18
C SER A 45 13.54 9.97 6.69
N GLU A 46 13.13 8.75 6.30
CA GLU A 46 12.93 8.37 4.91
C GLU A 46 11.62 8.90 4.33
N ILE A 47 10.67 9.24 5.19
CA ILE A 47 9.32 9.66 4.78
C ILE A 47 9.33 11.10 4.29
N ALA A 48 8.83 11.30 3.07
CA ALA A 48 8.66 12.62 2.47
C ALA A 48 7.24 13.15 2.77
N PHE A 49 7.08 13.87 3.87
CA PHE A 49 5.79 14.46 4.27
C PHE A 49 5.28 15.52 3.30
N GLU A 50 6.20 16.13 2.54
CA GLU A 50 5.91 17.17 1.54
C GLU A 50 5.37 16.61 0.21
N ALA A 51 5.35 15.29 0.04
CA ALA A 51 4.93 14.66 -1.20
C ALA A 51 3.44 14.92 -1.49
N LEU A 52 3.16 15.67 -2.56
CA LEU A 52 1.80 15.91 -3.05
C LEU A 52 1.34 14.80 -4.00
N ARG A 53 2.27 14.23 -4.73
CA ARG A 53 2.02 13.15 -5.70
C ARG A 53 3.16 12.16 -5.68
N THR A 54 2.83 10.91 -5.99
CA THR A 54 3.80 9.85 -6.24
C THR A 54 3.74 9.43 -7.71
N ILE A 55 4.81 8.83 -8.22
CA ILE A 55 4.88 8.34 -9.61
C ILE A 55 3.73 7.37 -9.90
N LEU A 56 3.50 6.43 -8.98
CA LEU A 56 2.33 5.56 -9.01
C LEU A 56 1.52 5.78 -7.74
N PRO A 57 0.17 5.83 -7.83
CA PRO A 57 -0.68 5.97 -6.67
C PRO A 57 -0.66 4.70 -5.80
N PRO A 58 -1.17 4.75 -4.55
CA PRO A 58 -1.17 3.61 -3.64
C PRO A 58 -1.98 2.41 -4.14
N LYS A 59 -2.84 2.56 -5.13
CA LYS A 59 -3.55 1.44 -5.77
C LYS A 59 -2.61 0.35 -6.31
N LYS A 60 -1.34 0.67 -6.58
CA LYS A 60 -0.33 -0.31 -7.03
C LYS A 60 -0.15 -1.48 -6.07
N PHE A 61 -0.46 -1.30 -4.79
CA PHE A 61 -0.36 -2.37 -3.79
C PHE A 61 -1.52 -3.37 -3.88
N PHE A 62 -2.65 -2.97 -4.44
CA PHE A 62 -3.85 -3.78 -4.60
C PHE A 62 -4.05 -4.25 -6.03
N TYR A 63 -3.68 -3.40 -6.98
CA TYR A 63 -3.74 -3.67 -8.42
C TYR A 63 -2.40 -3.31 -9.06
N PRO A 64 -1.40 -4.20 -8.98
CA PRO A 64 -0.05 -3.91 -9.48
C PRO A 64 -0.04 -3.80 -11.00
N PRO A 65 0.92 -3.05 -11.57
CA PRO A 65 1.07 -2.91 -13.02
C PRO A 65 1.36 -4.23 -13.74
N SER A 66 1.93 -5.19 -13.03
CA SER A 66 2.22 -6.52 -13.53
C SER A 66 2.10 -7.53 -12.41
N GLU A 67 1.42 -8.64 -12.67
CA GLU A 67 1.26 -9.72 -11.71
C GLU A 67 1.24 -11.08 -12.42
N THR A 68 1.61 -12.13 -11.70
CA THR A 68 1.50 -13.51 -12.17
C THR A 68 0.11 -14.02 -11.80
N LEU A 69 -0.68 -14.42 -12.80
CA LEU A 69 -2.01 -15.00 -12.59
C LEU A 69 -1.97 -16.52 -12.54
N ILE A 70 -1.19 -17.11 -13.43
CA ILE A 70 -0.99 -18.55 -13.54
C ILE A 70 0.48 -18.85 -13.77
N SER A 71 0.92 -20.01 -13.35
CA SER A 71 2.21 -20.57 -13.74
C SER A 71 2.02 -21.84 -14.54
N TYR A 72 3.01 -22.16 -15.38
CA TYR A 72 3.02 -23.34 -16.21
C TYR A 72 4.28 -24.15 -15.93
N ASP A 73 4.10 -25.41 -15.60
CA ASP A 73 5.20 -26.33 -15.33
C ASP A 73 4.89 -27.72 -15.89
N ASP A 74 5.78 -28.22 -16.76
CA ASP A 74 5.75 -29.58 -17.34
C ASP A 74 4.35 -30.02 -17.84
N GLY A 75 3.69 -29.15 -18.61
CA GLY A 75 2.36 -29.41 -19.19
C GLY A 75 1.20 -29.21 -18.20
N ARG A 76 1.46 -28.72 -17.01
CA ARG A 76 0.44 -28.41 -16.01
C ARG A 76 0.27 -26.91 -15.85
N ILE A 77 -0.97 -26.47 -15.83
CA ILE A 77 -1.33 -25.09 -15.49
C ILE A 77 -1.60 -25.05 -13.98
N LEU A 78 -0.84 -24.22 -13.27
CA LEU A 78 -0.98 -24.01 -11.83
C LEU A 78 -1.53 -22.59 -11.58
N GLU A 79 -2.56 -22.49 -10.76
CA GLU A 79 -3.02 -21.19 -10.30
C GLU A 79 -1.95 -20.62 -9.37
N TYR A 80 -1.45 -19.43 -9.73
CA TYR A 80 -0.50 -18.73 -8.88
C TYR A 80 -1.25 -17.92 -7.83
N GLN A 81 -0.90 -18.11 -6.57
CA GLN A 81 -1.42 -17.33 -5.46
C GLN A 81 -0.24 -16.73 -4.71
N GLU A 82 -0.21 -15.39 -4.71
CA GLU A 82 0.74 -14.65 -3.91
C GLU A 82 0.47 -14.84 -2.41
N GLU A 83 1.52 -15.06 -1.62
CA GLU A 83 1.38 -15.10 -0.17
C GLU A 83 0.89 -13.75 0.35
N PRO A 84 -0.18 -13.71 1.17
CA PRO A 84 -0.70 -12.46 1.69
C PRO A 84 0.32 -11.80 2.64
N GLU A 85 0.64 -10.55 2.39
CA GLU A 85 1.50 -9.73 3.24
C GLU A 85 0.65 -8.64 3.89
N PHE A 86 0.73 -8.51 5.21
CA PHE A 86 0.07 -7.42 5.90
C PHE A 86 0.89 -6.13 5.68
N LYS A 87 0.29 -5.17 5.01
CA LYS A 87 0.91 -3.90 4.64
C LYS A 87 0.26 -2.76 5.41
N VAL A 88 1.07 -1.83 5.87
CA VAL A 88 0.62 -0.54 6.38
C VAL A 88 1.01 0.53 5.36
N ILE A 89 0.04 1.21 4.79
CA ILE A 89 0.29 2.26 3.80
C ILE A 89 0.05 3.60 4.45
N PHE A 90 1.12 4.34 4.67
CA PHE A 90 1.11 5.65 5.31
C PHE A 90 1.13 6.78 4.28
N GLY A 91 0.38 7.84 4.54
CA GLY A 91 0.39 9.04 3.68
C GLY A 91 -0.53 8.95 2.46
N VAL A 92 -1.58 8.13 2.53
CA VAL A 92 -2.60 8.03 1.48
C VAL A 92 -3.46 9.29 1.49
N HIS A 93 -3.63 9.92 0.34
CA HIS A 93 -4.52 11.07 0.19
C HIS A 93 -5.99 10.65 0.12
N PRO A 94 -6.93 11.51 0.57
CA PRO A 94 -8.37 11.19 0.53
C PRO A 94 -8.90 10.83 -0.85
N CYS A 95 -8.39 11.45 -1.91
CA CYS A 95 -8.77 11.14 -3.29
C CYS A 95 -8.35 9.73 -3.71
N ASP A 96 -7.17 9.27 -3.29
CA ASP A 96 -6.70 7.92 -3.56
C ASP A 96 -7.50 6.88 -2.77
N LEU A 97 -7.84 7.21 -1.52
CA LEU A 97 -8.68 6.35 -0.70
C LEU A 97 -10.09 6.18 -1.28
N ALA A 98 -10.68 7.27 -1.77
CA ALA A 98 -11.97 7.21 -2.49
C ALA A 98 -11.89 6.35 -3.76
N GLY A 99 -10.79 6.47 -4.50
CA GLY A 99 -10.53 5.64 -5.68
C GLY A 99 -10.41 4.15 -5.35
N LEU A 100 -9.76 3.81 -4.24
CA LEU A 100 -9.69 2.43 -3.74
C LEU A 100 -11.07 1.88 -3.39
N GLY A 101 -11.95 2.67 -2.77
CA GLY A 101 -13.32 2.27 -2.48
C GLY A 101 -14.13 1.93 -3.74
N ILE A 102 -13.90 2.65 -4.84
CA ILE A 102 -14.51 2.33 -6.14
C ILE A 102 -13.96 1.00 -6.68
N MET A 103 -12.64 0.78 -6.57
CA MET A 103 -12.01 -0.47 -6.99
C MET A 103 -12.54 -1.66 -6.18
N ASP A 104 -12.72 -1.51 -4.88
CA ASP A 104 -13.31 -2.54 -4.03
C ASP A 104 -14.69 -2.95 -4.56
N THR A 105 -15.54 -1.98 -4.89
CA THR A 105 -16.86 -2.25 -5.47
C THR A 105 -16.77 -3.04 -6.78
N ILE A 106 -15.82 -2.74 -7.65
CA ILE A 106 -15.65 -3.41 -8.94
C ILE A 106 -15.11 -4.83 -8.77
N PHE A 107 -14.12 -5.03 -7.90
CA PHE A 107 -13.40 -6.29 -7.77
C PHE A 107 -13.94 -7.24 -6.71
N GLU A 108 -14.76 -6.76 -5.77
CA GLU A 108 -15.35 -7.57 -4.71
C GLU A 108 -16.80 -7.93 -4.99
N ASP A 109 -17.56 -7.09 -5.71
CA ASP A 109 -18.94 -7.35 -6.05
C ASP A 109 -19.07 -8.38 -7.19
N GLY A 110 -19.96 -9.35 -7.02
CA GLY A 110 -20.19 -10.43 -7.99
C GLY A 110 -19.06 -11.47 -7.94
N PRO A 111 -18.55 -11.92 -9.09
CA PRO A 111 -17.40 -12.84 -9.11
C PRO A 111 -16.14 -12.09 -8.70
N ALA A 112 -15.80 -12.18 -7.40
CA ALA A 112 -14.67 -11.46 -6.82
C ALA A 112 -13.34 -11.88 -7.45
N ASP A 113 -12.45 -10.89 -7.70
CA ASP A 113 -11.09 -11.13 -8.12
C ASP A 113 -10.25 -11.58 -6.91
N SER A 114 -9.89 -12.86 -6.86
CA SER A 114 -9.16 -13.44 -5.72
C SER A 114 -7.78 -12.83 -5.51
N HIS A 115 -7.10 -12.38 -6.56
CA HIS A 115 -5.80 -11.72 -6.45
C HIS A 115 -5.93 -10.34 -5.82
N TYR A 116 -6.97 -9.60 -6.17
CA TYR A 116 -7.25 -8.30 -5.57
C TYR A 116 -7.67 -8.42 -4.10
N VAL A 117 -8.61 -9.29 -3.79
CA VAL A 117 -9.19 -9.47 -2.44
C VAL A 117 -8.13 -9.86 -1.40
N ARG A 118 -7.07 -10.56 -1.82
CA ARG A 118 -5.97 -10.97 -0.92
C ARG A 118 -4.97 -9.89 -0.57
N ARG A 119 -4.96 -8.80 -1.27
CA ARG A 119 -4.04 -7.67 -1.06
C ARG A 119 -4.67 -6.63 -0.16
#